data_5f0e71a819501f09f737a432d7ae01e8
#
_entry.id   5f0e71a819501f09f737a432d7ae01e8
#
_cell.length_a   1.000
_cell.length_b   1.000
_cell.length_c   1.000
_cell.angle_alpha   90.00
_cell.angle_beta   90.00
_cell.angle_gamma   90.00
#
_symmetry.space_group_name_H-M   'P 1'
#
loop_
_entity.id
_entity.type
_entity.pdbx_description
1 polymer ?
#
loop_
_entity_poly.entity_id
_entity_poly.type
_entity_poly.pdbx_seq_one_letter_code
_entity_poly.pdbx_strand_id
1 'polypeptide(L)'
;MKLSINLNKIALLRNARGENYPNLELYANKAIDLGVDGLTLHPRPDHRHATSNDVINLAKIAKNRSVEFNIEGNPFSRPNNSFQGFYELVKIITPDQITLVPDNVDQITSDHGWSSGDHDIDLKNIIMKLRDVSNKSQISLFIDNLNGIEYAYEMGVDLIEIHTGEFSKGIEKNDMSVLTNIQNMINLANELGLKINAGH
;
A
#
# COMPACT_ATOMS: atom_id res chain seq x y z
N MET A 1 1.15 -4.70 -17.96
CA MET A 1 1.70 -4.12 -16.69
C MET A 1 1.04 -2.78 -16.47
N LYS A 2 0.63 -2.47 -15.24
CA LYS A 2 0.05 -1.17 -14.86
C LYS A 2 1.04 -0.40 -13.99
N LEU A 3 0.99 0.92 -14.05
CA LEU A 3 1.82 1.83 -13.23
C LEU A 3 0.94 2.62 -12.27
N SER A 4 1.11 2.39 -10.97
CA SER A 4 0.56 3.25 -9.91
C SER A 4 1.66 4.14 -9.32
N ILE A 5 1.37 5.42 -9.12
CA ILE A 5 2.32 6.38 -8.54
C ILE A 5 2.01 6.60 -7.07
N ASN A 6 2.99 6.30 -6.21
CA ASN A 6 2.93 6.63 -4.79
C ASN A 6 3.32 8.10 -4.57
N LEU A 7 2.42 8.89 -4.00
CA LEU A 7 2.59 10.34 -3.80
C LEU A 7 3.07 10.72 -2.38
N ASN A 8 3.43 9.74 -1.54
CA ASN A 8 3.87 10.01 -0.17
C ASN A 8 5.08 10.95 -0.10
N LYS A 9 6.04 10.83 -1.02
CA LYS A 9 7.23 11.71 -1.04
C LYS A 9 6.87 13.17 -1.36
N ILE A 10 5.86 13.38 -2.21
CA ILE A 10 5.35 14.74 -2.49
C ILE A 10 4.67 15.30 -1.24
N ALA A 11 3.86 14.49 -0.54
CA ALA A 11 3.22 14.88 0.72
C ALA A 11 4.26 15.19 1.82
N LEU A 12 5.32 14.39 1.92
CA LEU A 12 6.42 14.61 2.87
C LEU A 12 7.12 15.96 2.61
N LEU A 13 7.44 16.27 1.36
CA LEU A 13 8.04 17.56 0.99
C LEU A 13 7.12 18.75 1.31
N ARG A 14 5.81 18.62 1.05
CA ARG A 14 4.81 19.63 1.41
C ARG A 14 4.81 19.87 2.93
N ASN A 15 4.78 18.80 3.71
CA ASN A 15 4.72 18.88 5.17
C ASN A 15 5.98 19.53 5.76
N ALA A 16 7.15 19.23 5.18
CA ALA A 16 8.42 19.82 5.61
C ALA A 16 8.50 21.34 5.40
N ARG A 17 7.70 21.90 4.46
CA ARG A 17 7.67 23.35 4.17
C ARG A 17 6.59 24.10 4.95
N GLY A 18 5.59 23.39 5.50
CA GLY A 18 4.50 24.00 6.27
C GLY A 18 3.41 24.73 5.47
N GLU A 19 3.50 24.73 4.13
CA GLU A 19 2.52 25.29 3.21
C GLU A 19 1.99 24.20 2.28
N ASN A 20 0.96 24.50 1.46
CA ASN A 20 0.46 23.56 0.44
C ASN A 20 1.35 23.55 -0.82
N TYR A 21 2.65 23.45 -0.64
CA TYR A 21 3.64 23.36 -1.72
C TYR A 21 4.73 22.34 -1.38
N PRO A 22 4.98 21.36 -2.28
CA PRO A 22 4.27 21.07 -3.53
C PRO A 22 2.81 20.65 -3.31
N ASN A 23 1.89 21.11 -4.17
CA ASN A 23 0.47 20.77 -4.07
C ASN A 23 0.22 19.32 -4.53
N LEU A 24 -0.28 18.48 -3.63
CA LEU A 24 -0.45 17.04 -3.87
C LEU A 24 -1.46 16.74 -4.99
N GLU A 25 -2.58 17.45 -5.01
CA GLU A 25 -3.63 17.28 -6.02
C GLU A 25 -3.16 17.68 -7.43
N LEU A 26 -2.32 18.72 -7.52
CA LEU A 26 -1.70 19.12 -8.77
C LEU A 26 -0.79 18.02 -9.32
N TYR A 27 0.03 17.41 -8.45
CA TYR A 27 0.92 16.32 -8.87
C TYR A 27 0.15 15.04 -9.22
N ALA A 28 -0.94 14.74 -8.50
CA ALA A 28 -1.84 13.64 -8.85
C ALA A 28 -2.42 13.82 -10.25
N ASN A 29 -2.98 15.00 -10.55
CA ASN A 29 -3.52 15.29 -11.89
C ASN A 29 -2.45 15.24 -12.98
N LYS A 30 -1.24 15.76 -12.74
CA LYS A 30 -0.13 15.66 -13.68
C LYS A 30 0.28 14.22 -13.96
N ALA A 31 0.35 13.36 -12.93
CA ALA A 31 0.65 11.94 -13.09
C ALA A 31 -0.42 11.26 -13.98
N ILE A 32 -1.70 11.54 -13.72
CA ILE A 32 -2.80 11.01 -14.53
C ILE A 32 -2.73 11.51 -15.97
N ASP A 33 -2.45 12.80 -16.20
CA ASP A 33 -2.29 13.37 -17.54
C ASP A 33 -1.11 12.74 -18.32
N LEU A 34 -0.11 12.23 -17.61
CA LEU A 34 1.02 11.48 -18.18
C LEU A 34 0.71 9.98 -18.41
N GLY A 35 -0.49 9.53 -18.05
CA GLY A 35 -0.99 8.19 -18.37
C GLY A 35 -0.69 7.11 -17.33
N VAL A 36 -0.58 7.46 -16.04
CA VAL A 36 -0.53 6.44 -15.00
C VAL A 36 -1.88 5.72 -14.86
N ASP A 37 -1.83 4.44 -14.50
CA ASP A 37 -3.02 3.62 -14.31
C ASP A 37 -3.64 3.80 -12.92
N GLY A 38 -2.86 4.28 -11.93
CA GLY A 38 -3.33 4.41 -10.56
C GLY A 38 -2.53 5.41 -9.72
N LEU A 39 -3.12 5.74 -8.57
CA LEU A 39 -2.53 6.55 -7.51
C LEU A 39 -2.48 5.74 -6.21
N THR A 40 -1.40 5.89 -5.45
CA THR A 40 -1.20 5.22 -4.16
C THR A 40 -0.89 6.24 -3.08
N LEU A 41 -1.51 6.09 -1.90
CA LEU A 41 -1.19 6.83 -0.68
C LEU A 41 -1.12 5.92 0.53
N HIS A 42 -0.16 6.23 1.43
CA HIS A 42 -0.02 5.59 2.73
C HIS A 42 -0.20 6.62 3.85
N PRO A 43 -1.42 6.86 4.32
CA PRO A 43 -1.65 7.75 5.46
C PRO A 43 -1.16 7.06 6.74
N ARG A 44 -0.36 7.78 7.52
CA ARG A 44 0.13 7.29 8.82
C ARG A 44 -0.45 8.11 9.97
N PRO A 45 -0.61 7.50 11.18
CA PRO A 45 -1.16 8.21 12.34
C PRO A 45 -0.37 9.46 12.76
N ASP A 46 0.92 9.53 12.45
CA ASP A 46 1.81 10.66 12.75
C ASP A 46 1.81 11.75 11.68
N HIS A 47 1.07 11.57 10.59
CA HIS A 47 0.94 12.52 9.48
C HIS A 47 2.27 12.95 8.84
N ARG A 48 3.32 12.13 8.92
CA ARG A 48 4.62 12.49 8.34
C ARG A 48 4.58 12.76 6.84
N HIS A 49 3.62 12.15 6.12
CA HIS A 49 3.38 12.39 4.69
C HIS A 49 1.89 12.57 4.39
N ALA A 50 1.20 11.60 3.79
CA ALA A 50 -0.22 11.75 3.47
C ALA A 50 -1.09 11.87 4.73
N THR A 51 -2.02 12.82 4.71
CA THR A 51 -3.04 13.01 5.75
C THR A 51 -4.34 12.31 5.36
N SER A 52 -5.28 12.19 6.31
CA SER A 52 -6.62 11.68 6.03
C SER A 52 -7.34 12.48 4.93
N ASN A 53 -7.18 13.80 4.93
CA ASN A 53 -7.78 14.68 3.91
C ASN A 53 -7.16 14.47 2.52
N ASP A 54 -5.86 14.24 2.44
CA ASP A 54 -5.20 13.91 1.17
C ASP A 54 -5.79 12.64 0.56
N VAL A 55 -5.98 11.61 1.39
CA VAL A 55 -6.57 10.33 0.95
C VAL A 55 -7.98 10.56 0.38
N ILE A 56 -8.83 11.29 1.10
CA ILE A 56 -10.20 11.57 0.68
C ILE A 56 -10.23 12.37 -0.63
N ASN A 57 -9.36 13.39 -0.76
CA ASN A 57 -9.32 14.24 -1.95
C ASN A 57 -8.77 13.49 -3.17
N LEU A 58 -7.68 12.73 -3.00
CA LEU A 58 -7.08 12.00 -4.10
C LEU A 58 -7.95 10.82 -4.55
N ALA A 59 -8.64 10.15 -3.64
CA ALA A 59 -9.63 9.12 -4.00
C ALA A 59 -10.76 9.68 -4.87
N LYS A 60 -11.24 10.90 -4.58
CA LYS A 60 -12.23 11.60 -5.43
C LYS A 60 -11.65 11.95 -6.80
N ILE A 61 -10.40 12.44 -6.87
CA ILE A 61 -9.72 12.73 -8.13
C ILE A 61 -9.58 11.46 -8.96
N ALA A 62 -9.06 10.39 -8.39
CA ALA A 62 -8.88 9.10 -9.06
C ALA A 62 -10.21 8.59 -9.64
N LYS A 63 -11.27 8.59 -8.85
CA LYS A 63 -12.62 8.20 -9.27
C LYS A 63 -13.14 9.06 -10.43
N ASN A 64 -13.00 10.37 -10.36
CA ASN A 64 -13.46 11.30 -11.40
C ASN A 64 -12.66 11.16 -12.70
N ARG A 65 -11.41 10.75 -12.61
CA ARG A 65 -10.49 10.54 -13.73
C ARG A 65 -10.42 9.07 -14.19
N SER A 66 -11.19 8.16 -13.57
CA SER A 66 -11.26 6.73 -13.90
C SER A 66 -9.90 6.02 -13.87
N VAL A 67 -9.06 6.36 -12.88
CA VAL A 67 -7.81 5.67 -12.55
C VAL A 67 -7.95 4.94 -11.21
N GLU A 68 -7.18 3.89 -10.99
CA GLU A 68 -7.18 3.09 -9.77
C GLU A 68 -6.71 3.91 -8.56
N PHE A 69 -7.31 3.71 -7.39
CA PHE A 69 -6.83 4.27 -6.13
C PHE A 69 -6.49 3.15 -5.15
N ASN A 70 -5.23 3.11 -4.72
CA ASN A 70 -4.73 2.21 -3.68
C ASN A 70 -4.47 2.98 -2.38
N ILE A 71 -5.01 2.48 -1.27
CA ILE A 71 -4.65 2.95 0.07
C ILE A 71 -3.76 1.91 0.75
N GLU A 72 -2.62 2.34 1.26
CA GLU A 72 -1.70 1.49 2.04
C GLU A 72 -1.77 1.84 3.52
N GLY A 73 -1.50 0.89 4.39
CA GLY A 73 -1.32 1.15 5.81
C GLY A 73 -1.52 -0.03 6.72
N ASN A 74 -1.21 0.19 7.99
CA ASN A 74 -1.45 -0.80 9.02
C ASN A 74 -2.96 -0.85 9.35
N PRO A 75 -3.63 -2.02 9.14
CA PRO A 75 -5.07 -2.16 9.33
C PRO A 75 -5.53 -1.93 10.77
N PHE A 76 -4.61 -2.03 11.74
CA PHE A 76 -4.87 -1.82 13.17
C PHE A 76 -4.69 -0.36 13.61
N SER A 77 -4.28 0.53 12.71
CA SER A 77 -4.12 1.96 13.02
C SER A 77 -5.47 2.59 13.34
N ARG A 78 -5.66 2.91 14.63
CA ARG A 78 -6.90 3.50 15.17
C ARG A 78 -6.94 5.01 14.97
N PRO A 79 -8.13 5.64 15.05
CA PRO A 79 -8.26 7.08 15.07
C PRO A 79 -7.38 7.72 16.15
N ASN A 80 -6.66 8.78 15.79
CA ASN A 80 -5.80 9.55 16.70
C ASN A 80 -5.68 11.00 16.22
N ASN A 81 -6.08 11.96 17.02
CA ASN A 81 -6.13 13.39 16.66
C ASN A 81 -6.87 13.61 15.32
N SER A 82 -6.15 14.10 14.29
CA SER A 82 -6.70 14.33 12.96
C SER A 82 -6.64 13.10 12.03
N PHE A 83 -6.01 12.00 12.45
CA PHE A 83 -6.02 10.73 11.73
C PHE A 83 -7.33 9.98 11.99
N GLN A 84 -8.08 9.69 10.95
CA GLN A 84 -9.41 9.08 11.07
C GLN A 84 -9.38 7.57 11.38
N GLY A 85 -8.19 6.93 11.35
CA GLY A 85 -8.04 5.48 11.42
C GLY A 85 -8.14 4.82 10.05
N PHE A 86 -7.34 3.76 9.87
CA PHE A 86 -7.24 3.10 8.56
C PHE A 86 -8.58 2.52 8.09
N TYR A 87 -9.26 1.79 8.95
CA TYR A 87 -10.55 1.17 8.65
C TYR A 87 -11.63 2.21 8.25
N GLU A 88 -11.71 3.32 8.99
CA GLU A 88 -12.70 4.38 8.69
C GLU A 88 -12.35 5.09 7.37
N LEU A 89 -11.08 5.28 7.05
CA LEU A 89 -10.69 5.82 5.75
C LEU A 89 -11.13 4.91 4.62
N VAL A 90 -10.87 3.60 4.70
CA VAL A 90 -11.32 2.63 3.69
C VAL A 90 -12.83 2.69 3.50
N LYS A 91 -13.59 2.75 4.59
CA LYS A 91 -15.07 2.85 4.56
C LYS A 91 -15.54 4.13 3.88
N ILE A 92 -14.86 5.27 4.09
CA ILE A 92 -15.21 6.56 3.48
C ILE A 92 -14.94 6.57 1.98
N ILE A 93 -13.76 6.09 1.57
CA ILE A 93 -13.31 6.25 0.18
C ILE A 93 -13.68 5.06 -0.72
N THR A 94 -13.91 3.87 -0.15
CA THR A 94 -14.14 2.62 -0.89
C THR A 94 -13.18 2.49 -2.08
N PRO A 95 -11.86 2.30 -1.83
CA PRO A 95 -10.82 2.35 -2.86
C PRO A 95 -10.90 1.13 -3.78
N ASP A 96 -10.17 1.13 -4.89
CA ASP A 96 -10.05 -0.04 -5.76
C ASP A 96 -9.14 -1.10 -5.15
N GLN A 97 -8.10 -0.69 -4.43
CA GLN A 97 -7.16 -1.58 -3.75
C GLN A 97 -6.86 -1.11 -2.32
N ILE A 98 -6.65 -2.07 -1.44
CA ILE A 98 -6.26 -1.89 -0.04
C ILE A 98 -5.01 -2.72 0.20
N THR A 99 -3.85 -2.08 0.38
CA THR A 99 -2.59 -2.77 0.71
C THR A 99 -2.34 -2.70 2.21
N LEU A 100 -2.38 -3.85 2.87
CA LEU A 100 -2.14 -3.97 4.31
C LEU A 100 -0.65 -4.10 4.58
N VAL A 101 -0.11 -3.23 5.43
CA VAL A 101 1.31 -3.14 5.75
C VAL A 101 1.51 -3.30 7.27
N PRO A 102 2.49 -4.10 7.75
CA PRO A 102 2.66 -4.38 9.18
C PRO A 102 3.41 -3.29 9.95
N ASP A 103 3.47 -2.07 9.43
CA ASP A 103 4.29 -1.01 10.07
C ASP A 103 3.76 -0.54 11.42
N ASN A 104 4.72 -0.18 12.28
CA ASN A 104 4.48 0.55 13.52
C ASN A 104 4.72 2.06 13.33
N VAL A 105 4.16 2.87 14.24
CA VAL A 105 4.30 4.33 14.21
C VAL A 105 5.76 4.77 14.31
N ASP A 106 6.58 4.03 15.06
CA ASP A 106 7.99 4.33 15.31
C ASP A 106 8.92 3.98 14.14
N GLN A 107 8.46 3.22 13.15
CA GLN A 107 9.26 2.87 11.97
C GLN A 107 9.36 4.06 11.01
N ILE A 108 10.55 4.30 10.47
CA ILE A 108 10.79 5.37 9.48
C ILE A 108 10.10 5.06 8.16
N THR A 109 10.17 3.80 7.73
CA THR A 109 9.54 3.27 6.50
C THR A 109 9.10 1.84 6.73
N SER A 110 8.25 1.31 5.86
CA SER A 110 7.88 -0.10 5.86
C SER A 110 9.10 -0.93 5.43
N ASP A 111 9.67 -1.70 6.34
CA ASP A 111 10.96 -2.40 6.15
C ASP A 111 10.84 -3.92 6.16
N HIS A 112 9.63 -4.45 6.41
CA HIS A 112 9.32 -5.87 6.38
C HIS A 112 7.88 -6.13 5.95
N GLY A 113 7.64 -7.35 5.47
CA GLY A 113 6.30 -7.83 5.10
C GLY A 113 5.58 -8.57 6.22
N TRP A 114 4.33 -8.94 5.97
CA TRP A 114 3.58 -9.83 6.85
C TRP A 114 4.15 -11.24 6.85
N SER A 115 4.14 -11.86 8.02
CA SER A 115 4.47 -13.27 8.22
C SER A 115 3.54 -13.87 9.29
N SER A 116 3.41 -15.20 9.32
CA SER A 116 2.62 -15.90 10.35
C SER A 116 3.11 -15.57 11.76
N GLY A 117 2.18 -15.35 12.70
CA GLY A 117 2.49 -15.01 14.08
C GLY A 117 1.27 -14.68 14.93
N ASP A 118 1.50 -13.98 16.03
CA ASP A 118 0.51 -13.74 17.10
C ASP A 118 -0.72 -12.89 16.66
N HIS A 119 -0.67 -12.28 15.47
CA HIS A 119 -1.75 -11.42 14.95
C HIS A 119 -2.62 -12.09 13.88
N ASP A 120 -2.45 -13.38 13.59
CA ASP A 120 -3.12 -14.08 12.49
C ASP A 120 -4.65 -13.99 12.57
N ILE A 121 -5.21 -14.22 13.76
CA ILE A 121 -6.67 -14.16 13.98
C ILE A 121 -7.17 -12.72 13.80
N ASP A 122 -6.45 -11.74 14.32
CA ASP A 122 -6.83 -10.34 14.23
C ASP A 122 -6.74 -9.83 12.77
N LEU A 123 -5.70 -10.23 12.04
CA LEU A 123 -5.55 -9.88 10.63
C LEU A 123 -6.67 -10.48 9.78
N LYS A 124 -7.00 -11.75 9.99
CA LYS A 124 -8.12 -12.37 9.28
C LYS A 124 -9.45 -11.71 9.57
N ASN A 125 -9.70 -11.33 10.82
CA ASN A 125 -10.90 -10.63 11.24
C ASN A 125 -11.00 -9.22 10.61
N ILE A 126 -9.89 -8.46 10.54
CA ILE A 126 -9.93 -7.14 9.92
C ILE A 126 -10.06 -7.23 8.39
N ILE A 127 -9.47 -8.22 7.75
CA ILE A 127 -9.67 -8.49 6.32
C ILE A 127 -11.17 -8.73 6.02
N MET A 128 -11.86 -9.56 6.80
CA MET A 128 -13.30 -9.76 6.64
C MET A 128 -14.07 -8.45 6.79
N LYS A 129 -13.79 -7.66 7.82
CA LYS A 129 -14.45 -6.36 8.03
C LYS A 129 -14.20 -5.37 6.87
N LEU A 130 -12.99 -5.37 6.30
CA LEU A 130 -12.67 -4.52 5.14
C LEU A 130 -13.46 -4.97 3.91
N ARG A 131 -13.62 -6.29 3.68
CA ARG A 131 -14.47 -6.81 2.61
C ARG A 131 -15.94 -6.41 2.78
N ASP A 132 -16.45 -6.38 4.01
CA ASP A 132 -17.84 -5.98 4.28
C ASP A 132 -18.11 -4.51 3.93
N VAL A 133 -17.15 -3.61 4.24
CA VAL A 133 -17.34 -2.17 4.01
C VAL A 133 -16.88 -1.71 2.63
N SER A 134 -16.07 -2.51 1.93
CA SER A 134 -15.56 -2.19 0.60
C SER A 134 -15.48 -3.46 -0.26
N ASN A 135 -16.63 -4.03 -0.57
CA ASN A 135 -16.79 -5.34 -1.21
C ASN A 135 -16.28 -5.43 -2.65
N LYS A 136 -15.93 -4.30 -3.27
CA LYS A 136 -15.33 -4.24 -4.61
C LYS A 136 -13.82 -4.04 -4.60
N SER A 137 -13.26 -3.69 -3.42
CA SER A 137 -11.83 -3.50 -3.28
C SER A 137 -11.09 -4.82 -3.31
N GLN A 138 -9.93 -4.84 -3.96
CA GLN A 138 -8.99 -5.94 -3.85
C GLN A 138 -8.11 -5.73 -2.62
N ILE A 139 -7.92 -6.77 -1.82
CA ILE A 139 -7.06 -6.71 -0.63
C ILE A 139 -5.71 -7.31 -0.95
N SER A 140 -4.65 -6.56 -0.66
CA SER A 140 -3.24 -6.90 -0.83
C SER A 140 -2.55 -7.04 0.52
N LEU A 141 -1.64 -8.00 0.65
CA LEU A 141 -0.65 -8.01 1.73
C LEU A 141 0.72 -7.58 1.21
N PHE A 142 1.37 -6.70 1.96
CA PHE A 142 2.77 -6.32 1.74
C PHE A 142 3.67 -7.44 2.27
N ILE A 143 4.53 -8.02 1.42
CA ILE A 143 5.35 -9.19 1.74
C ILE A 143 6.79 -9.01 1.24
N ASP A 144 7.75 -9.70 1.87
CA ASP A 144 9.19 -9.59 1.56
C ASP A 144 9.88 -10.94 1.32
N ASN A 145 9.17 -12.06 1.52
CA ASN A 145 9.73 -13.39 1.39
C ASN A 145 8.70 -14.45 0.97
N LEU A 146 9.16 -15.67 0.68
CA LEU A 146 8.31 -16.77 0.23
C LEU A 146 7.25 -17.18 1.26
N ASN A 147 7.60 -17.23 2.54
CA ASN A 147 6.66 -17.61 3.61
C ASN A 147 5.50 -16.59 3.70
N GLY A 148 5.78 -15.31 3.42
CA GLY A 148 4.76 -14.26 3.35
C GLY A 148 3.73 -14.49 2.25
N ILE A 149 4.11 -15.15 1.14
CA ILE A 149 3.18 -15.48 0.04
C ILE A 149 2.21 -16.59 0.45
N GLU A 150 2.72 -17.65 1.09
CA GLU A 150 1.89 -18.73 1.63
C GLU A 150 0.92 -18.18 2.68
N TYR A 151 1.44 -17.31 3.55
CA TYR A 151 0.63 -16.62 4.55
C TYR A 151 -0.46 -15.74 3.92
N ALA A 152 -0.16 -14.98 2.88
CA ALA A 152 -1.14 -14.17 2.15
C ALA A 152 -2.27 -15.04 1.56
N TYR A 153 -1.91 -16.19 0.99
CA TYR A 153 -2.88 -17.16 0.48
C TYR A 153 -3.78 -17.71 1.61
N GLU A 154 -3.23 -18.07 2.76
CA GLU A 154 -4.00 -18.55 3.93
C GLU A 154 -4.93 -17.47 4.51
N MET A 155 -4.51 -16.20 4.45
CA MET A 155 -5.36 -15.05 4.83
C MET A 155 -6.50 -14.79 3.85
N GLY A 156 -6.46 -15.38 2.66
CA GLY A 156 -7.52 -15.28 1.66
C GLY A 156 -7.57 -13.90 0.99
N VAL A 157 -6.43 -13.25 0.77
CA VAL A 157 -6.35 -11.97 0.05
C VAL A 157 -6.32 -12.17 -1.46
N ASP A 158 -6.51 -11.10 -2.24
CA ASP A 158 -6.64 -11.17 -3.69
C ASP A 158 -5.30 -11.04 -4.41
N LEU A 159 -4.36 -10.34 -3.77
CA LEU A 159 -3.04 -10.06 -4.32
C LEU A 159 -2.00 -9.84 -3.21
N ILE A 160 -0.75 -9.77 -3.63
CA ILE A 160 0.38 -9.41 -2.79
C ILE A 160 1.10 -8.20 -3.38
N GLU A 161 1.79 -7.44 -2.54
CA GLU A 161 2.77 -6.45 -2.97
C GLU A 161 4.16 -6.88 -2.49
N ILE A 162 5.04 -7.19 -3.44
CA ILE A 162 6.41 -7.61 -3.16
C ILE A 162 7.25 -6.38 -2.81
N HIS A 163 7.87 -6.39 -1.62
CA HIS A 163 8.84 -5.39 -1.19
C HIS A 163 10.11 -5.49 -2.03
N THR A 164 10.44 -4.44 -2.78
CA THR A 164 11.58 -4.43 -3.71
C THR A 164 12.85 -3.81 -3.13
N GLY A 165 12.88 -3.46 -1.85
CA GLY A 165 14.04 -2.82 -1.22
C GLY A 165 15.30 -3.68 -1.25
N GLU A 166 15.20 -4.97 -0.92
CA GLU A 166 16.35 -5.89 -0.97
C GLU A 166 16.81 -6.13 -2.42
N PHE A 167 15.88 -6.18 -3.38
CA PHE A 167 16.20 -6.24 -4.80
C PHE A 167 17.04 -5.03 -5.23
N SER A 168 16.61 -3.81 -4.89
CA SER A 168 17.33 -2.58 -5.23
C SER A 168 18.73 -2.57 -4.63
N LYS A 169 18.87 -2.92 -3.35
CA LYS A 169 20.18 -3.01 -2.66
C LYS A 169 21.08 -4.08 -3.27
N GLY A 170 20.52 -5.22 -3.68
CA GLY A 170 21.27 -6.29 -4.32
C GLY A 170 21.81 -5.86 -5.67
N ILE A 171 21.01 -5.23 -6.51
CA ILE A 171 21.43 -4.70 -7.81
C ILE A 171 22.57 -3.68 -7.64
N GLU A 172 22.49 -2.76 -6.68
CA GLU A 172 23.55 -1.80 -6.37
C GLU A 172 24.87 -2.49 -5.99
N LYS A 173 24.81 -3.66 -5.33
CA LYS A 173 25.96 -4.46 -4.93
C LYS A 173 26.42 -5.50 -5.98
N ASN A 174 25.78 -5.53 -7.16
CA ASN A 174 25.95 -6.55 -8.19
C ASN A 174 25.65 -7.99 -7.70
N ASP A 175 24.76 -8.14 -6.72
CA ASP A 175 24.30 -9.44 -6.24
C ASP A 175 23.08 -9.89 -7.07
N MET A 176 23.35 -10.74 -8.05
CA MET A 176 22.28 -11.24 -8.94
C MET A 176 21.38 -12.31 -8.31
N SER A 177 21.68 -12.81 -7.11
CA SER A 177 20.83 -13.77 -6.39
C SER A 177 19.45 -13.19 -6.07
N VAL A 178 19.35 -11.86 -5.91
CA VAL A 178 18.09 -11.16 -5.68
C VAL A 178 17.08 -11.34 -6.83
N LEU A 179 17.54 -11.51 -8.08
CA LEU A 179 16.66 -11.83 -9.22
C LEU A 179 16.02 -13.20 -9.06
N THR A 180 16.82 -14.20 -8.63
CA THR A 180 16.32 -15.55 -8.38
C THR A 180 15.27 -15.56 -7.27
N ASN A 181 15.49 -14.82 -6.20
CA ASN A 181 14.54 -14.70 -5.10
C ASN A 181 13.21 -14.10 -5.57
N ILE A 182 13.24 -12.98 -6.27
CA ILE A 182 12.03 -12.36 -6.85
C ILE A 182 11.32 -13.32 -7.80
N GLN A 183 12.06 -14.01 -8.67
CA GLN A 183 11.47 -14.98 -9.59
C GLN A 183 10.77 -16.13 -8.87
N ASN A 184 11.37 -16.65 -7.80
CA ASN A 184 10.76 -17.68 -6.97
C ASN A 184 9.47 -17.18 -6.31
N MET A 185 9.47 -15.94 -5.80
CA MET A 185 8.27 -15.31 -5.23
C MET A 185 7.15 -15.17 -6.27
N ILE A 186 7.48 -14.70 -7.48
CA ILE A 186 6.53 -14.57 -8.59
C ILE A 186 5.95 -15.94 -8.98
N ASN A 187 6.78 -16.97 -9.07
CA ASN A 187 6.34 -18.32 -9.44
C ASN A 187 5.36 -18.86 -8.39
N LEU A 188 5.71 -18.81 -7.11
CA LEU A 188 4.84 -19.28 -6.03
C LEU A 188 3.50 -18.52 -5.98
N ALA A 189 3.53 -17.19 -6.11
CA ALA A 189 2.31 -16.40 -6.13
C ALA A 189 1.38 -16.78 -7.29
N ASN A 190 1.94 -17.00 -8.49
CA ASN A 190 1.18 -17.48 -9.65
C ASN A 190 0.60 -18.87 -9.44
N GLU A 191 1.35 -19.81 -8.85
CA GLU A 191 0.89 -21.16 -8.51
C GLU A 191 -0.30 -21.12 -7.53
N LEU A 192 -0.28 -20.19 -6.59
CA LEU A 192 -1.36 -19.99 -5.63
C LEU A 192 -2.51 -19.10 -6.17
N GLY A 193 -2.40 -18.60 -7.40
CA GLY A 193 -3.43 -17.77 -8.03
C GLY A 193 -3.53 -16.34 -7.49
N LEU A 194 -2.52 -15.85 -6.78
CA LEU A 194 -2.45 -14.48 -6.28
C LEU A 194 -1.99 -13.53 -7.38
N LYS A 195 -2.63 -12.37 -7.48
CA LYS A 195 -2.13 -11.26 -8.31
C LYS A 195 -0.92 -10.62 -7.65
N ILE A 196 -0.07 -9.97 -8.44
CA ILE A 196 1.22 -9.46 -7.96
C ILE A 196 1.34 -7.98 -8.29
N ASN A 197 1.62 -7.20 -7.25
CA ASN A 197 2.21 -5.87 -7.32
C ASN A 197 3.67 -5.94 -6.85
N ALA A 198 4.47 -4.97 -7.26
CA ALA A 198 5.82 -4.79 -6.75
C ALA A 198 6.06 -3.30 -6.53
N GLY A 199 6.63 -2.95 -5.38
CA GLY A 199 6.82 -1.57 -4.98
C GLY A 199 7.80 -1.39 -3.84
N HIS A 200 7.85 -0.16 -3.34
CA HIS A 200 8.65 0.37 -2.22
C HIS A 200 10.00 0.92 -2.61
#